data_acbcd78e8da2f7fca83a25ec2c463967
#
_entry.id   acbcd78e8da2f7fca83a25ec2c463967
#
_cell.length_a   1.000
_cell.length_b   1.000
_cell.length_c   1.000
_cell.angle_alpha   90.00
_cell.angle_beta   90.00
_cell.angle_gamma   90.00
#
_symmetry.space_group_name_H-M   'P 1'
#
loop_
_entity.id
_entity.type
_entity.pdbx_description
1 polymer ?
#
loop_
_entity_poly.entity_id
_entity_poly.type
_entity_poly.pdbx_seq_one_letter_code
_entity_poly.pdbx_strand_id
1 'polypeptide(L)'
;KGCAAKVPFGALKQSLPEDITLSSHDAAPVPHYPKLFQTIDMINGIISDPYLLGKIAANHSLSDIIAAKSKAISAQMILQLPLSDTEIHSRDIEQVLSGAKEILDHNECLLNGGHTMIGNDNDPVIGFSIIGEDTSENKKNNPLKVKNEDLVILTGKIGSGLIFAGINNNLIDSHYQIEVVNQMSEGNSKFGAIINQLEILLMTDITGFGLANHLLNLIQRNKGEIGLTINTKKIKLYKGVTNALKKGVKSSLYNSNFESASKHIVYHKSKELIDEVIYDPQTVGGLAFIISKNNKEKTFEILKSNSIDFSVIGFVNNIKNQIEIV
;
A
#
# COMPACT_ATOMS: atom_id res chain seq x y z
N LYS A 1 -1.03 -12.15 -9.78
CA LYS A 1 -1.80 -12.18 -8.50
C LYS A 1 -1.34 -11.08 -7.56
N GLY A 2 -0.06 -10.72 -7.52
CA GLY A 2 0.47 -9.63 -6.70
C GLY A 2 0.03 -9.72 -5.23
N CYS A 3 -0.24 -8.57 -4.61
CA CYS A 3 -0.77 -8.48 -3.23
C CYS A 3 -2.21 -9.03 -3.10
N ALA A 4 -2.93 -9.20 -4.20
CA ALA A 4 -4.25 -9.84 -4.23
C ALA A 4 -4.23 -11.37 -3.95
N ALA A 5 -3.07 -11.93 -3.58
CA ALA A 5 -2.93 -13.28 -3.07
C ALA A 5 -3.07 -13.38 -1.53
N LYS A 6 -3.27 -12.27 -0.82
CA LYS A 6 -3.48 -12.27 0.65
C LYS A 6 -4.70 -13.11 1.03
N VAL A 7 -4.61 -13.75 2.19
CA VAL A 7 -5.77 -14.42 2.81
C VAL A 7 -6.81 -13.37 3.18
N PRO A 8 -8.11 -13.62 2.96
CA PRO A 8 -9.17 -12.71 3.37
C PRO A 8 -9.04 -12.29 4.83
N PHE A 9 -9.16 -10.99 5.12
CA PHE A 9 -8.99 -10.43 6.47
C PHE A 9 -9.90 -11.09 7.51
N GLY A 10 -11.13 -11.42 7.13
CA GLY A 10 -12.09 -12.12 8.01
C GLY A 10 -11.60 -13.49 8.47
N ALA A 11 -11.01 -14.28 7.56
CA ALA A 11 -10.46 -15.59 7.89
C ALA A 11 -9.25 -15.45 8.83
N LEU A 12 -8.36 -14.50 8.54
CA LEU A 12 -7.20 -14.23 9.41
C LEU A 12 -7.64 -13.85 10.83
N LYS A 13 -8.59 -12.92 10.96
CA LYS A 13 -9.08 -12.45 12.25
C LYS A 13 -9.71 -13.56 13.09
N GLN A 14 -10.43 -14.50 12.45
CA GLN A 14 -11.06 -15.64 13.15
C GLN A 14 -10.05 -16.70 13.61
N SER A 15 -8.89 -16.77 13.00
CA SER A 15 -7.89 -17.81 13.23
C SER A 15 -6.79 -17.40 14.21
N LEU A 16 -6.70 -16.12 14.56
CA LEU A 16 -5.68 -15.63 15.50
C LEU A 16 -6.08 -15.96 16.95
N PRO A 17 -5.13 -16.44 17.77
CA PRO A 17 -5.30 -16.53 19.21
C PRO A 17 -5.67 -15.18 19.84
N GLU A 18 -6.40 -15.19 20.95
CA GLU A 18 -6.90 -13.97 21.61
C GLU A 18 -5.76 -13.04 22.11
N ASP A 19 -4.60 -13.60 22.40
CA ASP A 19 -3.39 -12.87 22.83
C ASP A 19 -2.61 -12.25 21.66
N ILE A 20 -2.90 -12.65 20.42
CA ILE A 20 -2.31 -12.03 19.22
C ILE A 20 -3.23 -10.93 18.71
N THR A 21 -2.86 -9.70 18.99
CA THR A 21 -3.58 -8.53 18.48
C THR A 21 -3.08 -8.20 17.08
N LEU A 22 -3.98 -8.20 16.09
CA LEU A 22 -3.67 -7.62 14.79
C LEU A 22 -3.38 -6.13 14.97
N SER A 23 -2.14 -5.75 14.69
CA SER A 23 -1.78 -4.34 14.67
C SER A 23 -2.58 -3.62 13.57
N SER A 24 -3.15 -2.46 13.92
CA SER A 24 -3.70 -1.55 12.91
C SER A 24 -2.60 -0.75 12.21
N HIS A 25 -1.34 -0.94 12.60
CA HIS A 25 -0.17 -0.30 11.99
C HIS A 25 0.38 -1.16 10.85
N ASP A 26 0.92 -0.52 9.83
CA ASP A 26 1.49 -1.20 8.67
C ASP A 26 2.79 -1.95 9.08
N ALA A 27 3.65 -1.33 9.87
CA ALA A 27 4.80 -1.99 10.50
C ALA A 27 4.61 -2.13 12.01
N ALA A 28 5.03 -3.26 12.57
CA ALA A 28 4.93 -3.56 14.00
C ALA A 28 6.13 -3.01 14.77
N PRO A 29 5.94 -2.44 15.99
CA PRO A 29 7.06 -2.08 16.86
C PRO A 29 7.82 -3.32 17.32
N VAL A 30 9.14 -3.23 17.39
CA VAL A 30 9.98 -4.30 17.92
C VAL A 30 9.94 -4.26 19.46
N PRO A 31 9.52 -5.34 20.14
CA PRO A 31 9.48 -5.36 21.61
C PRO A 31 10.83 -4.96 22.22
N HIS A 32 10.80 -4.16 23.27
CA HIS A 32 11.96 -3.61 23.99
C HIS A 32 12.84 -2.61 23.19
N TYR A 33 12.56 -2.37 21.92
CA TYR A 33 13.29 -1.42 21.07
C TYR A 33 12.31 -0.36 20.49
N PRO A 34 11.94 0.66 21.25
CA PRO A 34 10.83 1.57 20.94
C PRO A 34 11.04 2.42 19.67
N LYS A 35 12.26 2.47 19.16
CA LYS A 35 12.58 3.15 17.91
C LYS A 35 12.57 2.22 16.70
N LEU A 36 12.52 0.90 16.91
CA LEU A 36 12.57 -0.06 15.82
C LEU A 36 11.16 -0.53 15.45
N PHE A 37 10.93 -0.62 14.15
CA PHE A 37 9.76 -1.20 13.53
C PHE A 37 10.17 -2.33 12.60
N GLN A 38 9.32 -3.32 12.45
CA GLN A 38 9.54 -4.44 11.54
C GLN A 38 8.28 -4.72 10.73
N THR A 39 8.49 -5.11 9.49
CA THR A 39 7.44 -5.64 8.62
C THR A 39 7.92 -6.87 7.89
N ILE A 40 6.98 -7.65 7.39
CA ILE A 40 7.21 -8.69 6.41
C ILE A 40 6.05 -8.66 5.41
N ASP A 41 6.37 -8.49 4.14
CA ASP A 41 5.36 -8.58 3.10
C ASP A 41 5.92 -9.33 1.88
N MET A 42 5.02 -9.99 1.13
CA MET A 42 5.38 -10.77 -0.04
C MET A 42 4.31 -10.66 -1.12
N ILE A 43 4.73 -10.78 -2.36
CA ILE A 43 3.86 -10.77 -3.53
C ILE A 43 4.09 -12.00 -4.40
N ASN A 44 3.03 -12.47 -5.04
CA ASN A 44 3.18 -13.41 -6.16
C ASN A 44 3.59 -12.63 -7.42
N GLY A 45 4.29 -13.30 -8.33
CA GLY A 45 4.65 -12.75 -9.64
C GLY A 45 3.44 -12.16 -10.37
N ILE A 46 3.54 -10.88 -10.73
CA ILE A 46 2.51 -10.14 -11.47
C ILE A 46 2.97 -9.78 -12.88
N ILE A 47 4.26 -9.86 -13.12
CA ILE A 47 4.94 -9.63 -14.39
C ILE A 47 6.02 -10.70 -14.59
N SER A 48 6.42 -10.91 -15.82
CA SER A 48 7.41 -11.93 -16.19
C SER A 48 8.87 -11.44 -16.15
N ASP A 49 9.11 -10.15 -16.01
CA ASP A 49 10.44 -9.56 -15.90
C ASP A 49 10.96 -9.67 -14.45
N PRO A 50 12.01 -10.50 -14.20
CA PRO A 50 12.48 -10.73 -12.83
C PRO A 50 13.12 -9.49 -12.19
N TYR A 51 13.79 -8.63 -12.98
CA TYR A 51 14.39 -7.39 -12.47
C TYR A 51 13.32 -6.40 -11.97
N LEU A 52 12.30 -6.13 -12.80
CA LEU A 52 11.19 -5.28 -12.41
C LEU A 52 10.40 -5.89 -11.24
N LEU A 53 10.26 -7.22 -11.21
CA LEU A 53 9.58 -7.90 -10.11
C LEU A 53 10.34 -7.74 -8.79
N GLY A 54 11.67 -7.77 -8.80
CA GLY A 54 12.54 -7.47 -7.66
C GLY A 54 12.34 -6.04 -7.15
N LYS A 55 12.30 -5.05 -8.06
CA LYS A 55 12.00 -3.64 -7.72
C LYS A 55 10.64 -3.49 -7.06
N ILE A 56 9.62 -4.09 -7.66
CA ILE A 56 8.24 -4.01 -7.17
C ILE A 56 8.11 -4.63 -5.77
N ALA A 57 8.72 -5.81 -5.56
CA ALA A 57 8.66 -6.49 -4.26
C ALA A 57 9.38 -5.68 -3.17
N ALA A 58 10.54 -5.10 -3.46
CA ALA A 58 11.26 -4.24 -2.53
C ALA A 58 10.44 -2.98 -2.18
N ASN A 59 9.90 -2.29 -3.18
CA ASN A 59 9.03 -1.13 -2.97
C ASN A 59 7.78 -1.47 -2.16
N HIS A 60 7.19 -2.66 -2.40
CA HIS A 60 6.01 -3.10 -1.68
C HIS A 60 6.27 -3.24 -0.18
N SER A 61 7.36 -3.92 0.18
CA SER A 61 7.71 -4.13 1.59
C SER A 61 8.25 -2.85 2.27
N LEU A 62 8.95 -1.97 1.53
CA LEU A 62 9.40 -0.67 2.05
C LEU A 62 8.24 0.27 2.37
N SER A 63 7.11 0.13 1.69
CA SER A 63 5.96 1.01 1.85
C SER A 63 5.42 1.01 3.28
N ASP A 64 5.39 -0.13 3.96
CA ASP A 64 5.00 -0.26 5.36
C ASP A 64 5.91 0.56 6.30
N ILE A 65 7.22 0.51 6.06
CA ILE A 65 8.21 1.26 6.86
C ILE A 65 8.04 2.77 6.64
N ILE A 66 7.81 3.18 5.39
CA ILE A 66 7.51 4.58 5.07
C ILE A 66 6.20 5.01 5.75
N ALA A 67 5.14 4.18 5.69
CA ALA A 67 3.86 4.45 6.35
C ALA A 67 3.99 4.53 7.88
N ALA A 68 4.94 3.80 8.46
CA ALA A 68 5.31 3.92 9.89
C ALA A 68 6.18 5.15 10.20
N LYS A 69 6.47 6.02 9.21
CA LYS A 69 7.36 7.19 9.32
C LYS A 69 8.77 6.82 9.81
N SER A 70 9.25 5.67 9.38
CA SER A 70 10.54 5.14 9.75
C SER A 70 11.47 5.07 8.53
N LYS A 71 12.77 5.11 8.77
CA LYS A 71 13.80 4.86 7.76
C LYS A 71 14.14 3.39 7.76
N ALA A 72 14.08 2.73 6.61
CA ALA A 72 14.53 1.35 6.48
C ALA A 72 16.04 1.25 6.72
N ILE A 73 16.49 0.25 7.47
CA ILE A 73 17.90 0.03 7.79
C ILE A 73 18.42 -1.31 7.33
N SER A 74 17.59 -2.35 7.33
CA SER A 74 18.00 -3.72 7.02
C SER A 74 16.85 -4.49 6.41
N ALA A 75 17.15 -5.28 5.38
CA ALA A 75 16.22 -6.16 4.70
C ALA A 75 16.75 -7.58 4.56
N GLN A 76 15.86 -8.56 4.66
CA GLN A 76 16.10 -9.96 4.30
C GLN A 76 15.07 -10.39 3.25
N MET A 77 15.52 -11.03 2.18
CA MET A 77 14.67 -11.45 1.09
C MET A 77 14.14 -12.89 1.28
N ILE A 78 12.88 -13.11 0.96
CA ILE A 78 12.30 -14.43 0.74
C ILE A 78 12.00 -14.55 -0.75
N LEU A 79 12.54 -15.58 -1.39
CA LEU A 79 12.35 -15.84 -2.81
C LEU A 79 12.01 -17.31 -3.04
N GLN A 80 10.83 -17.56 -3.58
CA GLN A 80 10.42 -18.85 -4.10
C GLN A 80 10.38 -18.77 -5.63
N LEU A 81 11.08 -19.66 -6.30
CA LEU A 81 11.09 -19.76 -7.76
C LEU A 81 10.33 -21.02 -8.22
N PRO A 82 9.71 -20.99 -9.41
CA PRO A 82 9.20 -22.20 -10.07
C PRO A 82 10.30 -23.22 -10.29
N LEU A 83 9.93 -24.48 -10.41
CA LEU A 83 10.87 -25.53 -10.82
C LEU A 83 11.42 -25.22 -12.22
N SER A 84 12.74 -25.19 -12.35
CA SER A 84 13.45 -24.91 -13.61
C SER A 84 14.89 -25.40 -13.54
N ASP A 85 15.65 -25.24 -14.63
CA ASP A 85 17.06 -25.55 -14.69
C ASP A 85 17.93 -24.59 -13.89
N THR A 86 19.11 -25.03 -13.44
CA THR A 86 20.02 -24.23 -12.61
C THR A 86 20.43 -22.90 -13.28
N GLU A 87 20.63 -22.91 -14.60
CA GLU A 87 21.01 -21.69 -15.34
C GLU A 87 19.89 -20.63 -15.32
N ILE A 88 18.63 -21.07 -15.47
CA ILE A 88 17.45 -20.21 -15.38
C ILE A 88 17.31 -19.65 -13.96
N HIS A 89 17.45 -20.51 -12.94
CA HIS A 89 17.43 -20.07 -11.54
C HIS A 89 18.51 -19.03 -11.27
N SER A 90 19.75 -19.27 -11.72
CA SER A 90 20.86 -18.32 -11.50
C SER A 90 20.57 -16.97 -12.13
N ARG A 91 20.10 -16.95 -13.37
CA ARG A 91 19.71 -15.72 -14.09
C ARG A 91 18.58 -14.98 -13.35
N ASP A 92 17.52 -15.70 -12.98
CA ASP A 92 16.35 -15.09 -12.38
C ASP A 92 16.65 -14.53 -10.98
N ILE A 93 17.47 -15.27 -10.19
CA ILE A 93 17.95 -14.78 -8.88
C ILE A 93 18.79 -13.50 -9.05
N GLU A 94 19.73 -13.49 -10.01
CA GLU A 94 20.58 -12.33 -10.29
C GLU A 94 19.75 -11.11 -10.68
N GLN A 95 18.78 -11.28 -11.56
CA GLN A 95 17.89 -10.18 -12.01
C GLN A 95 17.01 -9.66 -10.86
N VAL A 96 16.38 -10.57 -10.09
CA VAL A 96 15.58 -10.18 -8.92
C VAL A 96 16.41 -9.42 -7.90
N LEU A 97 17.60 -9.93 -7.56
CA LEU A 97 18.50 -9.27 -6.61
C LEU A 97 18.96 -7.91 -7.12
N SER A 98 19.29 -7.79 -8.41
CA SER A 98 19.70 -6.51 -9.02
C SER A 98 18.60 -5.47 -8.94
N GLY A 99 17.36 -5.84 -9.28
CA GLY A 99 16.22 -4.95 -9.19
C GLY A 99 15.88 -4.54 -7.75
N ALA A 100 15.88 -5.51 -6.83
CA ALA A 100 15.62 -5.25 -5.41
C ALA A 100 16.70 -4.37 -4.80
N LYS A 101 17.97 -4.66 -5.10
CA LYS A 101 19.11 -3.92 -4.58
C LYS A 101 19.11 -2.46 -5.03
N GLU A 102 18.73 -2.15 -6.26
CA GLU A 102 18.59 -0.77 -6.73
C GLU A 102 17.64 0.04 -5.83
N ILE A 103 16.50 -0.54 -5.47
CA ILE A 103 15.52 0.13 -4.61
C ILE A 103 16.00 0.21 -3.16
N LEU A 104 16.57 -0.87 -2.62
CA LEU A 104 17.06 -0.90 -1.25
C LEU A 104 18.23 0.06 -1.04
N ASP A 105 19.19 0.09 -1.97
CA ASP A 105 20.33 1.03 -1.93
C ASP A 105 19.88 2.48 -2.01
N HIS A 106 18.88 2.78 -2.88
CA HIS A 106 18.29 4.12 -2.96
C HIS A 106 17.66 4.58 -1.63
N ASN A 107 17.15 3.65 -0.83
CA ASN A 107 16.58 3.90 0.49
C ASN A 107 17.61 3.68 1.64
N GLU A 108 18.88 3.51 1.33
CA GLU A 108 19.96 3.23 2.30
C GLU A 108 19.66 2.02 3.20
N CYS A 109 18.95 1.03 2.67
CA CYS A 109 18.54 -0.18 3.35
C CYS A 109 19.47 -1.34 2.97
N LEU A 110 20.19 -1.90 3.93
CA LEU A 110 21.13 -2.99 3.67
C LEU A 110 20.40 -4.32 3.43
N LEU A 111 20.57 -4.92 2.25
CA LEU A 111 20.17 -6.32 2.03
C LEU A 111 21.25 -7.23 2.65
N ASN A 112 20.96 -7.84 3.80
CA ASN A 112 21.94 -8.58 4.60
C ASN A 112 21.66 -10.08 4.73
N GLY A 113 20.73 -10.62 3.91
CA GLY A 113 20.44 -12.06 3.92
C GLY A 113 19.10 -12.38 3.31
N GLY A 114 18.66 -13.61 3.54
CA GLY A 114 17.38 -14.08 3.05
C GLY A 114 17.31 -15.59 2.94
N HIS A 115 16.25 -16.07 2.30
CA HIS A 115 16.01 -17.48 2.02
C HIS A 115 15.49 -17.67 0.60
N THR A 116 16.01 -18.68 -0.10
CA THR A 116 15.54 -19.07 -1.44
C THR A 116 15.06 -20.51 -1.43
N MET A 117 13.98 -20.77 -2.16
CA MET A 117 13.42 -22.13 -2.28
C MET A 117 12.80 -22.34 -3.65
N ILE A 118 12.61 -23.62 -4.01
CA ILE A 118 11.84 -24.02 -5.18
C ILE A 118 10.41 -24.32 -4.72
N GLY A 119 9.43 -23.74 -5.40
CA GLY A 119 8.00 -23.98 -5.15
C GLY A 119 7.34 -24.76 -6.28
N ASN A 120 6.11 -25.19 -6.02
CA ASN A 120 5.31 -25.95 -7.00
C ASN A 120 4.45 -25.04 -7.90
N ASP A 121 4.39 -23.75 -7.62
CA ASP A 121 3.65 -22.77 -8.42
C ASP A 121 4.43 -22.36 -9.67
N ASN A 122 3.72 -21.96 -10.71
CA ASN A 122 4.33 -21.46 -11.95
C ASN A 122 4.83 -20.01 -11.83
N ASP A 123 4.39 -19.29 -10.83
CA ASP A 123 4.79 -17.90 -10.58
C ASP A 123 5.77 -17.82 -9.41
N PRO A 124 6.80 -16.97 -9.46
CA PRO A 124 7.66 -16.72 -8.33
C PRO A 124 6.90 -16.02 -7.20
N VAL A 125 7.36 -16.22 -5.95
CA VAL A 125 6.92 -15.46 -4.78
C VAL A 125 8.13 -14.72 -4.23
N ILE A 126 7.99 -13.41 -4.04
CA ILE A 126 9.08 -12.54 -3.56
C ILE A 126 8.56 -11.67 -2.44
N GLY A 127 9.36 -11.55 -1.39
CA GLY A 127 9.06 -10.66 -0.30
C GLY A 127 10.29 -10.28 0.50
N PHE A 128 10.10 -9.35 1.41
CA PHE A 128 11.16 -8.87 2.28
C PHE A 128 10.66 -8.75 3.71
N SER A 129 11.49 -9.18 4.66
CA SER A 129 11.39 -8.72 6.04
C SER A 129 12.28 -7.51 6.18
N ILE A 130 11.72 -6.39 6.65
CA ILE A 130 12.44 -5.12 6.75
C ILE A 130 12.36 -4.60 8.18
N ILE A 131 13.50 -4.15 8.70
CA ILE A 131 13.60 -3.39 9.93
C ILE A 131 13.79 -1.92 9.57
N GLY A 132 13.00 -1.05 10.21
CA GLY A 132 13.10 0.39 10.11
C GLY A 132 13.34 1.04 11.46
N GLU A 133 13.91 2.23 11.44
CA GLU A 133 14.14 3.05 12.63
C GLU A 133 13.33 4.34 12.55
N ASP A 134 12.61 4.66 13.63
CA ASP A 134 11.96 5.95 13.82
C ASP A 134 13.02 7.05 13.97
N THR A 135 13.14 7.87 12.94
CA THR A 135 14.10 8.99 12.90
C THR A 135 13.50 10.31 13.41
N SER A 136 12.29 10.29 13.93
CA SER A 136 11.67 11.49 14.48
C SER A 136 12.43 11.98 15.73
N GLU A 137 13.16 13.06 15.58
CA GLU A 137 13.97 13.66 16.68
C GLU A 137 13.12 14.24 17.81
N ASN A 138 11.83 14.48 17.57
CA ASN A 138 10.94 15.13 18.50
C ASN A 138 9.55 14.46 18.49
N LYS A 139 9.38 13.38 19.24
CA LYS A 139 8.06 13.08 19.80
C LYS A 139 7.74 14.22 20.78
N LYS A 140 7.18 15.33 20.25
CA LYS A 140 6.55 16.33 21.08
C LYS A 140 5.64 15.61 22.07
N ASN A 141 5.75 15.91 23.36
CA ASN A 141 4.95 15.33 24.46
C ASN A 141 3.42 15.49 24.27
N ASN A 142 2.98 15.96 23.10
CA ASN A 142 1.59 16.18 22.77
C ASN A 142 1.32 15.58 21.37
N PRO A 143 0.75 14.37 21.26
CA PRO A 143 0.39 13.80 19.97
C PRO A 143 -0.58 14.76 19.26
N LEU A 144 -0.26 15.09 18.00
CA LEU A 144 -1.13 15.90 17.16
C LEU A 144 -2.49 15.19 17.06
N LYS A 145 -3.56 15.85 17.49
CA LYS A 145 -4.90 15.26 17.46
C LYS A 145 -5.56 15.56 16.11
N VAL A 146 -6.12 14.53 15.51
CA VAL A 146 -6.98 14.65 14.33
C VAL A 146 -8.25 15.42 14.73
N LYS A 147 -8.67 16.34 13.87
CA LYS A 147 -9.84 17.21 14.10
C LYS A 147 -10.78 17.13 12.90
N ASN A 148 -12.02 17.56 13.15
CA ASN A 148 -12.98 17.78 12.07
C ASN A 148 -12.42 18.72 11.00
N GLU A 149 -12.71 18.42 9.72
CA GLU A 149 -12.23 19.14 8.53
C GLU A 149 -10.72 19.01 8.23
N ASP A 150 -9.95 18.21 8.98
CA ASP A 150 -8.60 17.83 8.57
C ASP A 150 -8.65 17.06 7.25
N LEU A 151 -7.66 17.29 6.38
CA LEU A 151 -7.71 16.80 5.00
C LEU A 151 -7.21 15.39 4.86
N VAL A 152 -7.91 14.59 4.06
CA VAL A 152 -7.47 13.25 3.63
C VAL A 152 -6.83 13.37 2.26
N ILE A 153 -5.56 13.00 2.18
CA ILE A 153 -4.75 13.06 0.96
C ILE A 153 -4.40 11.63 0.53
N LEU A 154 -4.43 11.40 -0.78
CA LEU A 154 -3.95 10.17 -1.41
C LEU A 154 -2.87 10.53 -2.43
N THR A 155 -1.71 9.86 -2.38
CA THR A 155 -0.67 9.98 -3.41
C THR A 155 -0.90 8.98 -4.54
N GLY A 156 -0.45 9.34 -5.74
CA GLY A 156 -0.48 8.48 -6.91
C GLY A 156 -1.89 8.13 -7.39
N LYS A 157 -1.97 7.01 -8.10
CA LYS A 157 -3.18 6.47 -8.72
C LYS A 157 -3.56 5.13 -8.11
N ILE A 158 -4.83 4.74 -8.22
CA ILE A 158 -5.32 3.42 -7.82
C ILE A 158 -6.04 2.71 -8.97
N GLY A 159 -6.29 1.40 -8.79
CA GLY A 159 -6.93 0.52 -9.76
C GLY A 159 -5.99 -0.51 -10.37
N SER A 160 -4.82 -0.76 -9.76
CA SER A 160 -3.85 -1.74 -10.26
C SER A 160 -4.41 -3.15 -10.33
N GLY A 161 -5.19 -3.56 -9.32
CA GLY A 161 -5.86 -4.87 -9.31
C GLY A 161 -6.84 -5.03 -10.46
N LEU A 162 -7.65 -3.99 -10.75
CA LEU A 162 -8.57 -3.97 -11.89
C LEU A 162 -7.84 -4.07 -13.23
N ILE A 163 -6.70 -3.38 -13.38
CA ILE A 163 -5.91 -3.44 -14.63
C ILE A 163 -5.39 -4.87 -14.85
N PHE A 164 -4.69 -5.46 -13.87
CA PHE A 164 -4.16 -6.81 -14.03
C PHE A 164 -5.26 -7.87 -14.17
N ALA A 165 -6.36 -7.77 -13.42
CA ALA A 165 -7.49 -8.68 -13.56
C ALA A 165 -8.15 -8.56 -14.95
N GLY A 166 -8.31 -7.35 -15.45
CA GLY A 166 -8.88 -7.11 -16.78
C GLY A 166 -8.01 -7.64 -17.92
N ILE A 167 -6.69 -7.48 -17.82
CA ILE A 167 -5.72 -8.02 -18.79
C ILE A 167 -5.73 -9.56 -18.75
N ASN A 168 -5.63 -10.16 -17.56
CA ASN A 168 -5.60 -11.62 -17.41
C ASN A 168 -6.88 -12.30 -17.90
N ASN A 169 -7.99 -11.61 -17.87
CA ASN A 169 -9.27 -12.08 -18.40
C ASN A 169 -9.50 -11.69 -19.88
N ASN A 170 -8.51 -11.09 -20.55
CA ASN A 170 -8.62 -10.59 -21.93
C ASN A 170 -9.76 -9.58 -22.14
N LEU A 171 -10.09 -8.80 -21.11
CA LEU A 171 -11.18 -7.81 -21.13
C LEU A 171 -10.69 -6.41 -21.50
N ILE A 172 -9.45 -6.07 -21.19
CA ILE A 172 -8.83 -4.79 -21.53
C ILE A 172 -7.46 -5.00 -22.16
N ASP A 173 -6.96 -3.98 -22.84
CA ASP A 173 -5.70 -4.02 -23.56
C ASP A 173 -4.50 -4.06 -22.60
N SER A 174 -3.49 -4.89 -22.93
CA SER A 174 -2.29 -5.08 -22.11
C SER A 174 -1.41 -3.83 -21.97
N HIS A 175 -1.49 -2.88 -22.90
CA HIS A 175 -0.70 -1.64 -22.79
C HIS A 175 -1.00 -0.83 -21.54
N TYR A 176 -2.18 -0.98 -20.93
CA TYR A 176 -2.54 -0.29 -19.68
C TYR A 176 -1.67 -0.69 -18.50
N GLN A 177 -1.02 -1.87 -18.52
CA GLN A 177 -0.12 -2.28 -17.44
C GLN A 177 1.16 -1.42 -17.35
N ILE A 178 1.59 -0.78 -18.45
CA ILE A 178 2.85 -0.03 -18.51
C ILE A 178 2.87 1.08 -17.45
N GLU A 179 1.80 1.88 -17.36
CA GLU A 179 1.70 2.95 -16.37
C GLU A 179 1.71 2.40 -14.94
N VAL A 180 1.02 1.28 -14.72
CA VAL A 180 0.94 0.60 -13.41
C VAL A 180 2.31 0.08 -12.98
N VAL A 181 3.00 -0.65 -13.87
CA VAL A 181 4.33 -1.22 -13.61
C VAL A 181 5.36 -0.11 -13.32
N ASN A 182 5.31 1.00 -14.08
CA ASN A 182 6.20 2.13 -13.85
C ASN A 182 5.99 2.72 -12.45
N GLN A 183 4.75 2.97 -12.03
CA GLN A 183 4.47 3.49 -10.69
C GLN A 183 4.86 2.50 -9.59
N MET A 184 4.61 1.20 -9.78
CA MET A 184 5.04 0.17 -8.83
C MET A 184 6.57 0.10 -8.69
N SER A 185 7.29 0.28 -9.80
CA SER A 185 8.77 0.27 -9.83
C SER A 185 9.38 1.51 -9.21
N GLU A 186 8.70 2.66 -9.25
CA GLU A 186 9.11 3.89 -8.56
C GLU A 186 8.80 3.84 -7.07
N GLY A 187 7.69 3.26 -6.67
CA GLY A 187 7.24 3.12 -5.28
C GLY A 187 7.04 4.45 -4.56
N ASN A 188 7.18 4.40 -3.22
CA ASN A 188 6.95 5.54 -2.33
C ASN A 188 8.25 6.19 -1.81
N SER A 189 9.43 5.82 -2.33
CA SER A 189 10.74 6.29 -1.82
C SER A 189 10.90 7.81 -1.86
N LYS A 190 10.43 8.47 -2.92
CA LYS A 190 10.43 9.95 -3.02
C LYS A 190 9.64 10.60 -1.89
N PHE A 191 8.52 10.01 -1.50
CA PHE A 191 7.74 10.49 -0.36
C PHE A 191 8.47 10.21 0.96
N GLY A 192 9.07 9.04 1.12
CA GLY A 192 9.89 8.69 2.28
C GLY A 192 11.01 9.71 2.55
N ALA A 193 11.68 10.18 1.50
CA ALA A 193 12.76 11.17 1.60
C ALA A 193 12.31 12.53 2.17
N ILE A 194 11.04 12.89 2.02
CA ILE A 194 10.49 14.19 2.48
C ILE A 194 9.58 14.07 3.71
N ILE A 195 9.35 12.88 4.20
CA ILE A 195 8.34 12.61 5.23
C ILE A 195 8.54 13.45 6.51
N ASN A 196 9.79 13.69 6.90
CA ASN A 196 10.14 14.50 8.07
C ASN A 196 9.86 16.00 7.90
N GLN A 197 9.62 16.47 6.66
CA GLN A 197 9.22 17.85 6.38
C GLN A 197 7.71 18.06 6.51
N LEU A 198 6.94 16.98 6.60
CA LEU A 198 5.48 16.96 6.61
C LEU A 198 4.93 16.74 8.02
N GLU A 199 3.96 17.54 8.43
CA GLU A 199 3.19 17.33 9.67
C GLU A 199 2.00 16.41 9.40
N ILE A 200 2.26 15.10 9.35
CA ILE A 200 1.24 14.08 9.11
C ILE A 200 0.66 13.59 10.43
N LEU A 201 -0.66 13.63 10.56
CA LEU A 201 -1.39 13.16 11.74
C LEU A 201 -1.48 11.64 11.77
N LEU A 202 -2.02 11.05 10.72
CA LEU A 202 -2.15 9.61 10.49
C LEU A 202 -1.75 9.29 9.06
N MET A 203 -1.19 8.11 8.82
CA MET A 203 -0.80 7.64 7.49
C MET A 203 -0.86 6.12 7.40
N THR A 204 -1.16 5.61 6.21
CA THR A 204 -1.09 4.20 5.82
C THR A 204 -0.71 4.12 4.34
N ASP A 205 -0.10 3.04 3.91
CA ASP A 205 0.02 2.72 2.50
C ASP A 205 -1.23 1.97 2.00
N ILE A 206 -1.44 1.97 0.69
CA ILE A 206 -2.62 1.33 0.11
C ILE A 206 -2.19 0.05 -0.61
N THR A 207 -2.55 -1.08 -0.05
CA THR A 207 -2.17 -2.40 -0.57
C THR A 207 -3.36 -3.33 -0.76
N GLY A 208 -3.21 -4.61 -0.51
CA GLY A 208 -4.15 -5.67 -0.86
C GLY A 208 -5.56 -5.55 -0.30
N PHE A 209 -5.75 -4.82 0.78
CA PHE A 209 -7.09 -4.62 1.37
C PHE A 209 -7.87 -3.47 0.72
N GLY A 210 -7.28 -2.74 -0.24
CA GLY A 210 -7.92 -1.63 -0.94
C GLY A 210 -8.09 -0.38 -0.08
N LEU A 211 -8.34 0.75 -0.74
CA LEU A 211 -8.40 2.07 -0.09
C LEU A 211 -9.39 2.11 1.08
N ALA A 212 -10.58 1.50 0.93
CA ALA A 212 -11.63 1.55 1.95
C ALA A 212 -11.17 0.95 3.28
N ASN A 213 -10.59 -0.27 3.28
CA ASN A 213 -10.13 -0.90 4.51
C ASN A 213 -8.92 -0.19 5.12
N HIS A 214 -8.01 0.35 4.30
CA HIS A 214 -6.88 1.13 4.80
C HIS A 214 -7.34 2.45 5.45
N LEU A 215 -8.35 3.13 4.90
CA LEU A 215 -8.96 4.29 5.55
C LEU A 215 -9.67 3.93 6.86
N LEU A 216 -10.34 2.78 6.92
CA LEU A 216 -10.92 2.27 8.18
C LEU A 216 -9.82 1.97 9.22
N ASN A 217 -8.66 1.47 8.81
CA ASN A 217 -7.52 1.30 9.72
C ASN A 217 -7.05 2.64 10.30
N LEU A 218 -7.01 3.73 9.50
CA LEU A 218 -6.70 5.06 10.03
C LEU A 218 -7.73 5.52 11.08
N ILE A 219 -9.02 5.27 10.86
CA ILE A 219 -10.08 5.55 11.83
C ILE A 219 -9.83 4.73 13.12
N GLN A 220 -9.50 3.46 13.01
CA GLN A 220 -9.23 2.59 14.17
C GLN A 220 -7.97 3.03 14.95
N ARG A 221 -6.91 3.49 14.29
CA ARG A 221 -5.73 4.08 14.94
C ARG A 221 -6.08 5.33 15.76
N ASN A 222 -7.16 6.03 15.40
CA ASN A 222 -7.76 7.11 16.21
C ASN A 222 -8.88 6.59 17.14
N LYS A 223 -8.84 5.32 17.54
CA LYS A 223 -9.80 4.67 18.44
C LYS A 223 -11.26 4.70 17.95
N GLY A 224 -11.47 4.85 16.66
CA GLY A 224 -12.82 4.98 16.07
C GLY A 224 -13.54 6.29 16.39
N GLU A 225 -12.86 7.27 16.97
CA GLU A 225 -13.48 8.54 17.42
C GLU A 225 -13.78 9.52 16.28
N ILE A 226 -13.31 9.22 15.07
CA ILE A 226 -13.54 10.03 13.86
C ILE A 226 -14.24 9.21 12.79
N GLY A 227 -14.74 9.90 11.76
CA GLY A 227 -15.11 9.34 10.46
C GLY A 227 -14.47 10.14 9.33
N LEU A 228 -14.67 9.69 8.12
CA LEU A 228 -14.13 10.33 6.92
C LEU A 228 -15.24 10.57 5.90
N THR A 229 -15.22 11.72 5.26
CA THR A 229 -16.04 12.02 4.08
C THR A 229 -15.14 11.97 2.86
N ILE A 230 -15.43 11.06 1.93
CA ILE A 230 -14.59 10.78 0.76
C ILE A 230 -15.36 11.05 -0.53
N ASN A 231 -14.74 11.78 -1.44
CA ASN A 231 -15.22 12.00 -2.79
C ASN A 231 -14.42 11.13 -3.78
N THR A 232 -15.00 10.03 -4.21
CA THR A 232 -14.37 9.07 -5.12
C THR A 232 -14.01 9.67 -6.48
N LYS A 233 -14.69 10.70 -6.94
CA LYS A 233 -14.39 11.41 -8.21
C LYS A 233 -13.07 12.20 -8.15
N LYS A 234 -12.55 12.46 -6.94
CA LYS A 234 -11.24 13.10 -6.74
C LYS A 234 -10.07 12.11 -6.70
N ILE A 235 -10.36 10.82 -6.69
CA ILE A 235 -9.35 9.77 -6.72
C ILE A 235 -8.80 9.67 -8.14
N LYS A 236 -7.49 9.76 -8.29
CA LYS A 236 -6.82 9.55 -9.57
C LYS A 236 -6.75 8.06 -9.90
N LEU A 237 -7.11 7.71 -11.12
CA LEU A 237 -7.12 6.33 -11.59
C LEU A 237 -6.07 6.11 -12.67
N TYR A 238 -5.55 4.88 -12.74
CA TYR A 238 -4.80 4.45 -13.92
C TYR A 238 -5.67 4.47 -15.17
N LYS A 239 -5.03 4.73 -16.31
CA LYS A 239 -5.69 4.60 -17.61
C LYS A 239 -6.22 3.17 -17.75
N GLY A 240 -7.42 3.02 -18.30
CA GLY A 240 -8.06 1.72 -18.45
C GLY A 240 -8.95 1.27 -17.29
N VAL A 241 -8.81 1.82 -16.06
CA VAL A 241 -9.64 1.44 -14.90
C VAL A 241 -11.12 1.64 -15.17
N THR A 242 -11.52 2.79 -15.70
CA THR A 242 -12.92 3.06 -16.05
C THR A 242 -13.45 2.06 -17.08
N ASN A 243 -12.62 1.66 -18.04
CA ASN A 243 -12.98 0.64 -19.03
C ASN A 243 -13.13 -0.74 -18.38
N ALA A 244 -12.21 -1.12 -17.49
CA ALA A 244 -12.30 -2.36 -16.75
C ALA A 244 -13.59 -2.43 -15.90
N LEU A 245 -13.91 -1.37 -15.17
CA LEU A 245 -15.14 -1.27 -14.39
C LEU A 245 -16.39 -1.42 -15.26
N LYS A 246 -16.47 -0.72 -16.43
CA LYS A 246 -17.60 -0.83 -17.38
C LYS A 246 -17.77 -2.25 -17.92
N LYS A 247 -16.71 -3.03 -18.01
CA LYS A 247 -16.73 -4.44 -18.42
C LYS A 247 -16.98 -5.41 -17.27
N GLY A 248 -17.27 -4.91 -16.06
CA GLY A 248 -17.57 -5.72 -14.90
C GLY A 248 -16.36 -6.45 -14.30
N VAL A 249 -15.13 -5.99 -14.60
CA VAL A 249 -13.91 -6.59 -14.06
C VAL A 249 -13.92 -6.43 -12.55
N LYS A 250 -13.57 -7.51 -11.86
CA LYS A 250 -13.30 -7.53 -10.42
C LYS A 250 -12.00 -8.29 -10.16
N SER A 251 -11.18 -7.74 -9.30
CA SER A 251 -9.97 -8.40 -8.84
C SER A 251 -10.29 -9.50 -7.81
N SER A 252 -9.36 -10.40 -7.56
CA SER A 252 -9.60 -11.59 -6.72
C SER A 252 -10.01 -11.27 -5.28
N LEU A 253 -9.49 -10.19 -4.69
CA LEU A 253 -9.85 -9.77 -3.32
C LEU A 253 -11.02 -8.78 -3.25
N TYR A 254 -11.58 -8.33 -4.38
CA TYR A 254 -12.63 -7.32 -4.38
C TYR A 254 -13.79 -7.67 -3.44
N ASN A 255 -14.35 -8.88 -3.56
CA ASN A 255 -15.50 -9.29 -2.75
C ASN A 255 -15.19 -9.29 -1.27
N SER A 256 -14.05 -9.86 -0.87
CA SER A 256 -13.61 -9.88 0.53
C SER A 256 -13.40 -8.47 1.08
N ASN A 257 -12.77 -7.59 0.30
CA ASN A 257 -12.55 -6.20 0.69
C ASN A 257 -13.87 -5.43 0.84
N PHE A 258 -14.81 -5.67 -0.07
CA PHE A 258 -16.15 -5.11 0.00
C PHE A 258 -16.91 -5.58 1.25
N GLU A 259 -16.96 -6.90 1.50
CA GLU A 259 -17.63 -7.47 2.67
C GLU A 259 -17.06 -6.95 4.00
N SER A 260 -15.74 -6.78 4.06
CA SER A 260 -15.06 -6.23 5.23
C SER A 260 -15.41 -4.77 5.48
N ALA A 261 -15.41 -3.92 4.45
CA ALA A 261 -15.55 -2.48 4.58
C ALA A 261 -17.00 -1.98 4.54
N SER A 262 -17.89 -2.66 3.80
CA SER A 262 -19.23 -2.14 3.45
C SER A 262 -20.10 -1.79 4.66
N LYS A 263 -19.93 -2.46 5.79
CA LYS A 263 -20.65 -2.18 7.05
C LYS A 263 -20.36 -0.79 7.63
N HIS A 264 -19.23 -0.20 7.23
CA HIS A 264 -18.75 1.09 7.71
C HIS A 264 -18.82 2.18 6.64
N ILE A 265 -19.43 1.90 5.49
CA ILE A 265 -19.54 2.85 4.38
C ILE A 265 -20.98 3.24 4.14
N VAL A 266 -21.23 4.54 4.12
CA VAL A 266 -22.54 5.14 3.81
C VAL A 266 -22.41 5.99 2.54
N TYR A 267 -23.35 5.79 1.61
CA TYR A 267 -23.43 6.56 0.38
C TYR A 267 -24.50 7.65 0.54
N HIS A 268 -24.12 8.91 0.39
CA HIS A 268 -25.06 10.06 0.38
C HIS A 268 -25.61 10.37 -1.01
N LYS A 269 -25.20 9.61 -1.99
CA LYS A 269 -25.66 9.65 -3.39
C LYS A 269 -25.93 8.23 -3.88
N SER A 270 -26.56 8.10 -5.04
CA SER A 270 -26.63 6.79 -5.73
C SER A 270 -25.20 6.30 -6.00
N LYS A 271 -24.94 5.05 -5.64
CA LYS A 271 -23.64 4.42 -5.87
C LYS A 271 -23.31 4.45 -7.37
N GLU A 272 -22.18 5.04 -7.70
CA GLU A 272 -21.65 5.08 -9.07
C GLU A 272 -20.64 3.96 -9.28
N LEU A 273 -20.41 3.59 -10.54
CA LEU A 273 -19.45 2.53 -10.88
C LEU A 273 -18.03 2.85 -10.39
N ILE A 274 -17.64 4.13 -10.40
CA ILE A 274 -16.35 4.61 -9.90
C ILE A 274 -16.15 4.34 -8.40
N ASP A 275 -17.23 4.27 -7.62
CA ASP A 275 -17.14 4.07 -6.18
C ASP A 275 -16.62 2.66 -5.84
N GLU A 276 -16.67 1.72 -6.80
CA GLU A 276 -16.17 0.37 -6.59
C GLU A 276 -14.63 0.29 -6.52
N VAL A 277 -13.93 1.29 -7.03
CA VAL A 277 -12.46 1.30 -7.04
C VAL A 277 -11.84 1.30 -5.65
N ILE A 278 -12.57 1.81 -4.62
CA ILE A 278 -12.04 1.85 -3.25
C ILE A 278 -11.83 0.47 -2.63
N TYR A 279 -12.45 -0.57 -3.20
CA TYR A 279 -12.30 -1.96 -2.75
C TYR A 279 -11.25 -2.75 -3.54
N ASP A 280 -10.71 -2.14 -4.61
CA ASP A 280 -9.71 -2.80 -5.45
C ASP A 280 -8.38 -2.97 -4.72
N PRO A 281 -7.81 -4.18 -4.63
CA PRO A 281 -6.49 -4.40 -4.05
C PRO A 281 -5.42 -3.70 -4.89
N GLN A 282 -4.44 -3.12 -4.21
CA GLN A 282 -3.29 -2.49 -4.84
C GLN A 282 -2.02 -3.28 -4.55
N THR A 283 -1.08 -3.29 -5.48
CA THR A 283 0.30 -3.70 -5.25
C THR A 283 1.16 -2.45 -5.40
N VAL A 284 1.96 -2.11 -4.40
CA VAL A 284 2.71 -0.86 -4.33
C VAL A 284 1.80 0.34 -4.64
N GLY A 285 0.72 0.47 -3.90
CA GLY A 285 -0.18 1.62 -4.02
C GLY A 285 0.44 2.88 -3.43
N GLY A 286 -0.28 3.99 -3.55
CA GLY A 286 0.12 5.24 -2.92
C GLY A 286 -0.05 5.22 -1.41
N LEU A 287 0.19 6.37 -0.80
CA LEU A 287 0.00 6.61 0.63
C LEU A 287 -1.28 7.42 0.84
N ALA A 288 -2.10 6.99 1.81
CA ALA A 288 -3.21 7.80 2.31
C ALA A 288 -2.83 8.39 3.66
N PHE A 289 -3.01 9.69 3.82
CA PHE A 289 -2.64 10.35 5.06
C PHE A 289 -3.55 11.54 5.39
N ILE A 290 -3.58 11.88 6.68
CA ILE A 290 -4.37 12.98 7.23
C ILE A 290 -3.42 14.09 7.66
N ILE A 291 -3.72 15.32 7.26
CA ILE A 291 -3.03 16.53 7.70
C ILE A 291 -4.00 17.53 8.31
N SER A 292 -3.50 18.37 9.21
CA SER A 292 -4.29 19.51 9.66
C SER A 292 -4.66 20.43 8.48
N LYS A 293 -5.91 20.88 8.43
CA LYS A 293 -6.34 21.87 7.43
C LYS A 293 -5.50 23.15 7.44
N ASN A 294 -4.94 23.50 8.61
CA ASN A 294 -4.09 24.68 8.77
C ASN A 294 -2.72 24.52 8.10
N ASN A 295 -2.27 23.30 7.88
CA ASN A 295 -0.99 23.00 7.25
C ASN A 295 -1.10 22.71 5.74
N LYS A 296 -2.30 22.93 5.17
CA LYS A 296 -2.62 22.61 3.78
C LYS A 296 -1.62 23.23 2.80
N GLU A 297 -1.43 24.55 2.86
CA GLU A 297 -0.61 25.27 1.88
C GLU A 297 0.86 24.80 1.93
N LYS A 298 1.43 24.73 3.14
CA LYS A 298 2.80 24.23 3.35
C LYS A 298 2.97 22.81 2.84
N THR A 299 2.04 21.91 3.17
CA THR A 299 2.08 20.52 2.71
C THR A 299 2.01 20.43 1.19
N PHE A 300 1.12 21.17 0.55
CA PHE A 300 0.96 21.16 -0.90
C PHE A 300 2.20 21.72 -1.62
N GLU A 301 2.83 22.74 -1.06
CA GLU A 301 4.10 23.27 -1.59
C GLU A 301 5.19 22.22 -1.54
N ILE A 302 5.39 21.54 -0.40
CA ILE A 302 6.39 20.48 -0.25
C ILE A 302 6.12 19.33 -1.23
N LEU A 303 4.88 18.86 -1.34
CA LEU A 303 4.54 17.76 -2.25
C LEU A 303 4.80 18.14 -3.73
N LYS A 304 4.39 19.35 -4.14
CA LYS A 304 4.60 19.83 -5.52
C LYS A 304 6.07 20.04 -5.85
N SER A 305 6.85 20.66 -4.96
CA SER A 305 8.27 20.92 -5.18
C SER A 305 9.09 19.63 -5.30
N ASN A 306 8.61 18.54 -4.71
CA ASN A 306 9.21 17.21 -4.81
C ASN A 306 8.54 16.30 -5.88
N SER A 307 7.72 16.88 -6.75
CA SER A 307 7.02 16.16 -7.83
C SER A 307 6.22 14.93 -7.35
N ILE A 308 5.66 15.02 -6.14
CA ILE A 308 4.74 14.00 -5.63
C ILE A 308 3.36 14.25 -6.23
N ASP A 309 2.84 13.27 -6.94
CA ASP A 309 1.46 13.30 -7.45
C ASP A 309 0.50 12.98 -6.30
N PHE A 310 -0.50 13.84 -6.05
CA PHE A 310 -1.46 13.67 -4.97
C PHE A 310 -2.85 14.22 -5.30
N SER A 311 -3.83 13.80 -4.52
CA SER A 311 -5.21 14.31 -4.54
C SER A 311 -5.71 14.52 -3.12
N VAL A 312 -6.48 15.57 -2.88
CA VAL A 312 -7.31 15.70 -1.67
C VAL A 312 -8.60 14.95 -1.95
N ILE A 313 -8.72 13.76 -1.39
CA ILE A 313 -9.85 12.87 -1.65
C ILE A 313 -11.02 13.06 -0.69
N GLY A 314 -10.80 13.81 0.41
CA GLY A 314 -11.83 14.02 1.41
C GLY A 314 -11.34 14.78 2.63
N PHE A 315 -12.09 14.66 3.70
CA PHE A 315 -11.81 15.28 4.98
C PHE A 315 -12.35 14.45 6.16
N VAL A 316 -11.84 14.73 7.34
CA VAL A 316 -12.29 14.12 8.59
C VAL A 316 -13.64 14.71 9.00
N ASN A 317 -14.57 13.86 9.42
CA ASN A 317 -15.85 14.27 10.01
C ASN A 317 -16.00 13.72 11.44
N ASN A 318 -17.10 14.10 12.11
CA ASN A 318 -17.38 13.71 13.49
C ASN A 318 -18.25 12.44 13.62
N ILE A 319 -18.49 11.73 12.52
CA ILE A 319 -19.29 10.52 12.52
C ILE A 319 -18.37 9.35 12.83
N LYS A 320 -18.47 8.81 14.03
CA LYS A 320 -17.56 7.79 14.53
C LYS A 320 -17.59 6.52 13.71
N ASN A 321 -16.39 5.99 13.43
CA ASN A 321 -16.16 4.67 12.85
C ASN A 321 -16.85 4.45 11.49
N GLN A 322 -16.95 5.50 10.66
CA GLN A 322 -17.68 5.46 9.39
C GLN A 322 -16.95 6.22 8.29
N ILE A 323 -17.15 5.77 7.05
CA ILE A 323 -16.74 6.49 5.83
C ILE A 323 -18.02 6.88 5.07
N GLU A 324 -18.16 8.15 4.77
CA GLU A 324 -19.23 8.69 3.94
C GLU A 324 -18.72 8.94 2.53
N ILE A 325 -19.44 8.43 1.53
CA ILE A 325 -19.14 8.66 0.11
C ILE A 325 -20.09 9.74 -0.43
N VAL A 326 -19.51 10.83 -0.99
CA VAL A 326 -20.22 12.01 -1.50
C VAL A 326 -19.91 12.28 -2.98
#